data_37c7ff13f5cc815670e2fd6311ccf014
#
_entry.id   37c7ff13f5cc815670e2fd6311ccf014
#
_cell.length_a   1.000
_cell.length_b   1.000
_cell.length_c   1.000
_cell.angle_alpha   90.00
_cell.angle_beta   90.00
_cell.angle_gamma   90.00
#
_symmetry.space_group_name_H-M   'P 1'
#
loop_
_entity.id
_entity.type
_entity.pdbx_description
1 polymer ?
#
loop_
_entity_poly.entity_id
_entity_poly.type
_entity_poly.pdbx_seq_one_letter_code
_entity_poly.pdbx_strand_id
1 'polypeptide(L)'
;MFTYHIFNLIIKSDVEIPIFKKSNIPIKKFDISVKFFSENLKIFNFDQKKIFFSKGDIFYEDRYGTKFIISHKSINRPVEVLIHSKNYEIKNIWESFISIPLGYALSVKGFDVTHGSAVSIGKSAACIFGFSGQGKSTLALSLLNKGFKFLTEDLC
;
A
#
# COMPACT_ATOMS: atom_id res chain seq x y z
N MET A 1 19.49 0.70 -4.14
CA MET A 1 18.22 0.21 -4.64
C MET A 1 17.84 -1.01 -3.83
N PHE A 2 16.62 -1.06 -3.32
CA PHE A 2 16.11 -2.07 -2.40
C PHE A 2 15.11 -2.95 -3.12
N THR A 3 14.95 -4.17 -2.64
CA THR A 3 14.05 -5.15 -3.21
C THR A 3 13.32 -5.90 -2.13
N TYR A 4 12.04 -6.14 -2.37
CA TYR A 4 11.15 -6.84 -1.46
C TYR A 4 10.32 -7.86 -2.20
N HIS A 5 10.04 -8.98 -1.55
CA HIS A 5 9.17 -10.02 -2.07
C HIS A 5 7.97 -10.17 -1.15
N ILE A 6 6.82 -9.70 -1.58
CA ILE A 6 5.56 -9.73 -0.83
C ILE A 6 4.41 -10.18 -1.73
N PHE A 7 3.49 -10.99 -1.22
CA PHE A 7 2.31 -11.48 -1.96
C PHE A 7 2.66 -12.11 -3.33
N ASN A 8 3.79 -12.82 -3.44
CA ASN A 8 4.34 -13.33 -4.70
C ASN A 8 4.66 -12.25 -5.75
N LEU A 9 4.71 -10.98 -5.34
CA LEU A 9 5.15 -9.85 -6.16
C LEU A 9 6.51 -9.36 -5.73
N ILE A 10 7.21 -8.75 -6.67
CA ILE A 10 8.52 -8.14 -6.45
C ILE A 10 8.37 -6.63 -6.49
N ILE A 11 8.68 -5.98 -5.39
CA ILE A 11 8.75 -4.53 -5.28
C ILE A 11 10.20 -4.08 -5.35
N LYS A 12 10.48 -3.10 -6.19
CA LYS A 12 11.76 -2.43 -6.32
C LYS A 12 11.63 -0.99 -5.86
N SER A 13 12.53 -0.53 -4.99
CA SER A 13 12.49 0.82 -4.44
C SER A 13 13.88 1.48 -4.48
N ASP A 14 13.93 2.78 -4.71
CA ASP A 14 15.15 3.59 -4.61
C ASP A 14 15.51 3.95 -3.16
N VAL A 15 14.52 3.86 -2.26
CA VAL A 15 14.69 4.05 -0.82
C VAL A 15 14.30 2.82 -0.03
N GLU A 16 14.78 2.71 1.19
CA GLU A 16 14.40 1.60 2.07
C GLU A 16 12.94 1.74 2.50
N ILE A 17 12.16 0.64 2.37
CA ILE A 17 10.81 0.51 2.91
C ILE A 17 10.92 -0.28 4.21
N PRO A 18 10.95 0.38 5.39
CA PRO A 18 11.33 -0.27 6.65
C PRO A 18 10.31 -1.29 7.16
N ILE A 19 9.09 -1.23 6.66
CA ILE A 19 7.99 -2.16 7.02
C ILE A 19 8.09 -3.51 6.29
N PHE A 20 8.94 -3.62 5.27
CA PHE A 20 9.09 -4.85 4.50
C PHE A 20 10.45 -5.49 4.73
N LYS A 21 10.47 -6.81 4.77
CA LYS A 21 11.73 -7.56 4.81
C LYS A 21 12.42 -7.50 3.45
N LYS A 22 13.68 -7.05 3.44
CA LYS A 22 14.50 -7.01 2.23
C LYS A 22 14.71 -8.41 1.65
N SER A 23 14.68 -8.50 0.33
CA SER A 23 14.98 -9.72 -0.40
C SER A 23 16.38 -9.65 -1.00
N ASN A 24 17.15 -10.71 -0.86
CA ASN A 24 18.47 -10.85 -1.49
C ASN A 24 18.41 -11.61 -2.82
N ILE A 25 17.22 -11.88 -3.34
CA ILE A 25 17.03 -12.62 -4.59
C ILE A 25 17.41 -11.72 -5.77
N PRO A 26 18.30 -12.15 -6.69
CA PRO A 26 18.62 -11.40 -7.90
C PRO A 26 17.37 -11.24 -8.79
N ILE A 27 17.05 -10.00 -9.15
CA ILE A 27 15.78 -9.69 -9.81
C ILE A 27 16.00 -9.31 -11.26
N LYS A 28 15.40 -10.09 -12.17
CA LYS A 28 15.30 -9.78 -13.60
C LYS A 28 14.05 -8.97 -13.95
N LYS A 29 12.96 -9.16 -13.19
CA LYS A 29 11.68 -8.47 -13.40
C LYS A 29 11.13 -8.04 -12.04
N PHE A 30 10.38 -6.95 -12.02
CA PHE A 30 9.66 -6.47 -10.85
C PHE A 30 8.22 -6.09 -11.23
N ASP A 31 7.33 -6.11 -10.27
CA ASP A 31 5.90 -5.89 -10.45
C ASP A 31 5.48 -4.48 -10.05
N ILE A 32 6.14 -3.92 -9.03
CA ILE A 32 5.89 -2.59 -8.53
C ILE A 32 7.23 -1.87 -8.39
N SER A 33 7.31 -0.62 -8.84
CA SER A 33 8.45 0.26 -8.56
C SER A 33 8.01 1.41 -7.68
N VAL A 34 8.79 1.68 -6.63
CA VAL A 34 8.57 2.80 -5.72
C VAL A 34 9.76 3.74 -5.84
N LYS A 35 9.50 5.00 -6.14
CA LYS A 35 10.53 6.02 -6.33
C LYS A 35 10.18 7.28 -5.55
N PHE A 36 11.18 7.83 -4.88
CA PHE A 36 11.07 9.17 -4.31
C PHE A 36 11.44 10.22 -5.37
N PHE A 37 10.78 11.32 -5.28
CA PHE A 37 10.80 12.35 -6.28
C PHE A 37 10.96 13.71 -5.59
N SER A 38 12.04 14.41 -5.91
CA SER A 38 12.42 15.65 -5.22
C SER A 38 11.95 16.92 -5.94
N GLU A 39 11.55 16.83 -7.20
CA GLU A 39 11.13 17.99 -7.95
C GLU A 39 9.76 18.53 -7.52
N ASN A 40 9.61 19.84 -7.48
CA ASN A 40 8.35 20.48 -7.15
C ASN A 40 7.28 20.09 -8.19
N LEU A 41 6.33 19.26 -7.81
CA LEU A 41 5.14 18.94 -8.60
C LEU A 41 4.22 20.17 -8.73
N LYS A 42 4.73 21.26 -9.34
CA LYS A 42 3.90 22.42 -9.71
C LYS A 42 2.83 22.08 -10.76
N ILE A 43 2.91 20.88 -11.35
CA ILE A 43 2.11 20.47 -12.50
C ILE A 43 0.73 19.97 -12.08
N PHE A 44 0.54 19.61 -10.81
CA PHE A 44 -0.73 19.07 -10.35
C PHE A 44 -1.29 19.93 -9.24
N ASN A 45 -2.28 20.71 -9.61
CA ASN A 45 -3.09 21.44 -8.65
C ASN A 45 -4.01 20.43 -7.97
N PHE A 46 -3.66 20.00 -6.75
CA PHE A 46 -4.49 19.15 -5.90
C PHE A 46 -5.67 19.96 -5.32
N ASP A 47 -6.26 20.88 -6.09
CA ASP A 47 -7.36 21.74 -5.67
C ASP A 47 -8.49 20.89 -5.06
N GLN A 48 -8.54 20.88 -3.75
CA GLN A 48 -9.62 20.38 -2.89
C GLN A 48 -9.92 18.86 -2.94
N LYS A 49 -9.35 18.09 -3.84
CA LYS A 49 -9.57 16.63 -3.89
C LYS A 49 -8.30 15.89 -3.48
N LYS A 50 -8.39 15.15 -2.38
CA LYS A 50 -7.29 14.30 -1.90
C LYS A 50 -6.99 13.11 -2.81
N ILE A 51 -7.91 12.73 -3.68
CA ILE A 51 -7.77 11.69 -4.70
C ILE A 51 -8.41 12.17 -6.00
N PHE A 52 -7.70 12.01 -7.12
CA PHE A 52 -8.29 12.17 -8.45
C PHE A 52 -7.61 11.26 -9.48
N PHE A 53 -8.32 11.02 -10.58
CA PHE A 53 -7.88 10.18 -11.68
C PHE A 53 -7.67 11.05 -12.92
N SER A 54 -6.53 10.90 -13.58
CA SER A 54 -6.24 11.60 -14.82
C SER A 54 -5.37 10.74 -15.73
N LYS A 55 -5.77 10.55 -16.98
CA LYS A 55 -5.02 9.83 -18.03
C LYS A 55 -4.55 8.43 -17.63
N GLY A 56 -5.30 7.74 -16.77
CA GLY A 56 -4.95 6.40 -16.27
C GLY A 56 -4.05 6.40 -15.04
N ASP A 57 -3.65 7.56 -14.55
CA ASP A 57 -2.90 7.70 -13.32
C ASP A 57 -3.83 8.08 -12.16
N ILE A 58 -3.46 7.66 -10.95
CA ILE A 58 -4.09 8.07 -9.71
C ILE A 58 -3.17 9.03 -8.99
N PHE A 59 -3.75 10.14 -8.58
CA PHE A 59 -3.11 11.15 -7.76
C PHE A 59 -3.75 11.12 -6.38
N TYR A 60 -2.93 10.96 -5.36
CA TYR A 60 -3.37 10.89 -3.97
C TYR A 60 -2.51 11.81 -3.11
N GLU A 61 -3.13 12.63 -2.27
CA GLU A 61 -2.48 13.39 -1.22
C GLU A 61 -2.99 12.95 0.13
N ASP A 62 -2.08 12.56 1.02
CA ASP A 62 -2.42 12.14 2.37
C ASP A 62 -2.65 13.34 3.30
N ARG A 63 -3.03 13.05 4.54
CA ARG A 63 -3.26 14.07 5.57
C ARG A 63 -2.01 14.84 6.00
N TYR A 64 -0.84 14.34 5.65
CA TYR A 64 0.46 14.95 5.98
C TYR A 64 1.05 15.75 4.82
N GLY A 65 0.34 15.83 3.70
CA GLY A 65 0.77 16.52 2.48
C GLY A 65 1.75 15.73 1.64
N THR A 66 1.91 14.42 1.92
CA THR A 66 2.65 13.52 1.03
C THR A 66 1.82 13.22 -0.20
N LYS A 67 2.42 13.39 -1.37
CA LYS A 67 1.76 13.18 -2.65
C LYS A 67 2.25 11.88 -3.28
N PHE A 68 1.31 11.12 -3.80
CA PHE A 68 1.55 9.87 -4.50
C PHE A 68 0.98 9.97 -5.91
N ILE A 69 1.76 9.51 -6.89
CA ILE A 69 1.28 9.28 -8.24
C ILE A 69 1.43 7.80 -8.52
N ILE A 70 0.34 7.14 -8.84
CA ILE A 70 0.32 5.71 -9.14
C ILE A 70 -0.04 5.54 -10.62
N SER A 71 0.91 5.03 -11.38
CA SER A 71 0.81 4.87 -12.83
C SER A 71 0.88 3.42 -13.24
N HIS A 72 0.02 3.00 -14.15
CA HIS A 72 0.13 1.69 -14.78
C HIS A 72 -0.28 1.76 -16.26
N LYS A 73 0.49 1.10 -17.12
CA LYS A 73 0.21 1.06 -18.57
C LYS A 73 -0.59 -0.17 -18.98
N SER A 74 -0.40 -1.27 -18.28
CA SER A 74 -1.14 -2.53 -18.43
C SER A 74 -0.82 -3.47 -17.26
N ILE A 75 -1.65 -4.50 -17.05
CA ILE A 75 -1.49 -5.50 -15.98
C ILE A 75 -0.14 -6.24 -16.07
N ASN A 76 0.40 -6.39 -17.28
CA ASN A 76 1.67 -7.09 -17.53
C ASN A 76 2.91 -6.20 -17.37
N ARG A 77 2.73 -4.91 -17.12
CA ARG A 77 3.83 -3.98 -16.86
C ARG A 77 3.91 -3.62 -15.38
N PRO A 78 5.07 -3.22 -14.88
CA PRO A 78 5.19 -2.73 -13.51
C PRO A 78 4.25 -1.56 -13.25
N VAL A 79 3.69 -1.53 -12.04
CA VAL A 79 3.03 -0.35 -11.50
C VAL A 79 4.10 0.57 -10.94
N GLU A 80 4.09 1.82 -11.32
CA GLU A 80 5.00 2.84 -10.78
C GLU A 80 4.30 3.64 -9.71
N VAL A 81 4.92 3.75 -8.55
CA VAL A 81 4.48 4.60 -7.44
C VAL A 81 5.56 5.66 -7.21
N LEU A 82 5.23 6.90 -7.52
CA LEU A 82 6.07 8.06 -7.25
C LEU A 82 5.61 8.71 -5.96
N ILE A 83 6.54 9.00 -5.07
CA ILE A 83 6.29 9.60 -3.75
C ILE A 83 7.00 10.94 -3.67
N HIS A 84 6.25 11.99 -3.36
CA HIS A 84 6.79 13.33 -3.07
C HIS A 84 6.36 13.76 -1.68
N SER A 85 7.31 14.09 -0.84
CA SER A 85 7.07 14.65 0.49
C SER A 85 7.99 15.83 0.75
N LYS A 86 7.45 16.90 1.31
CA LYS A 86 8.21 18.07 1.74
C LYS A 86 8.90 17.85 3.08
N ASN A 87 8.27 17.06 3.95
CA ASN A 87 8.77 16.73 5.29
C ASN A 87 8.96 15.22 5.36
N TYR A 88 10.21 14.78 5.37
CA TYR A 88 10.59 13.37 5.40
C TYR A 88 10.42 12.73 6.80
N GLU A 89 9.26 12.83 7.40
CA GLU A 89 8.91 11.92 8.49
C GLU A 89 8.60 10.55 7.90
N ILE A 90 9.64 9.75 7.75
CA ILE A 90 9.65 8.45 7.05
C ILE A 90 8.51 7.53 7.53
N LYS A 91 8.17 7.57 8.82
CA LYS A 91 7.10 6.72 9.37
C LYS A 91 5.74 7.01 8.72
N ASN A 92 5.35 8.27 8.64
CA ASN A 92 4.04 8.68 8.11
C ASN A 92 3.90 8.37 6.62
N ILE A 93 5.00 8.49 5.87
CA ILE A 93 5.03 8.17 4.44
C ILE A 93 4.68 6.70 4.20
N TRP A 94 5.24 5.78 5.00
CA TRP A 94 5.01 4.36 4.82
C TRP A 94 3.62 3.92 5.28
N GLU A 95 3.07 4.53 6.32
CA GLU A 95 1.68 4.32 6.72
C GLU A 95 0.72 4.71 5.59
N SER A 96 0.95 5.88 4.97
CA SER A 96 0.15 6.34 3.83
C SER A 96 0.37 5.49 2.58
N PHE A 97 1.60 5.03 2.33
CA PHE A 97 1.92 4.17 1.19
C PHE A 97 1.20 2.82 1.25
N ILE A 98 1.12 2.18 2.42
CA ILE A 98 0.46 0.86 2.56
C ILE A 98 -1.03 0.97 2.25
N SER A 99 -1.66 2.08 2.58
CA SER A 99 -3.11 2.23 2.43
C SER A 99 -3.53 2.28 0.95
N ILE A 100 -3.67 3.45 0.38
CA ILE A 100 -4.20 3.65 -0.98
C ILE A 100 -3.17 3.28 -2.06
N PRO A 101 -1.91 3.77 -2.03
CA PRO A 101 -0.97 3.52 -3.12
C PRO A 101 -0.65 2.04 -3.34
N LEU A 102 -0.31 1.33 -2.27
CA LEU A 102 -0.01 -0.10 -2.36
C LEU A 102 -1.27 -0.90 -2.65
N GLY A 103 -2.39 -0.60 -1.98
CA GLY A 103 -3.67 -1.27 -2.22
C GLY A 103 -4.10 -1.19 -3.68
N TYR A 104 -4.01 -0.01 -4.30
CA TYR A 104 -4.29 0.13 -5.72
C TYR A 104 -3.29 -0.63 -6.60
N ALA A 105 -1.98 -0.56 -6.30
CA ALA A 105 -0.98 -1.30 -7.05
C ALA A 105 -1.21 -2.82 -6.99
N LEU A 106 -1.64 -3.34 -5.84
CA LEU A 106 -2.03 -4.75 -5.67
C LEU A 106 -3.27 -5.08 -6.50
N SER A 107 -4.31 -4.22 -6.49
CA SER A 107 -5.52 -4.42 -7.30
C SER A 107 -5.21 -4.47 -8.79
N VAL A 108 -4.31 -3.62 -9.29
CA VAL A 108 -3.82 -3.69 -10.69
C VAL A 108 -3.13 -5.02 -10.98
N LYS A 109 -2.51 -5.64 -9.97
CA LYS A 109 -1.85 -6.95 -10.08
C LYS A 109 -2.79 -8.14 -9.87
N GLY A 110 -4.09 -7.89 -9.75
CA GLY A 110 -5.12 -8.92 -9.66
C GLY A 110 -5.42 -9.42 -8.26
N PHE A 111 -5.01 -8.67 -7.22
CA PHE A 111 -5.39 -8.96 -5.84
C PHE A 111 -6.70 -8.23 -5.50
N ASP A 112 -7.60 -8.92 -4.82
CA ASP A 112 -8.75 -8.30 -4.17
C ASP A 112 -8.27 -7.66 -2.88
N VAL A 113 -8.30 -6.33 -2.83
CA VAL A 113 -7.85 -5.55 -1.68
C VAL A 113 -9.05 -4.89 -1.03
N THR A 114 -9.20 -5.10 0.27
CA THR A 114 -10.36 -4.60 1.00
C THR A 114 -9.98 -4.11 2.40
N HIS A 115 -10.82 -3.24 2.95
CA HIS A 115 -10.66 -2.74 4.31
C HIS A 115 -11.34 -3.68 5.30
N GLY A 116 -10.55 -4.28 6.17
CA GLY A 116 -11.05 -5.26 7.14
C GLY A 116 -10.00 -5.71 8.13
N SER A 117 -10.38 -6.64 9.00
CA SER A 117 -9.46 -7.32 9.90
C SER A 117 -9.45 -8.81 9.58
N ALA A 118 -8.32 -9.48 9.76
CA ALA A 118 -8.24 -10.92 9.53
C ALA A 118 -7.54 -11.65 10.67
N VAL A 119 -8.05 -12.84 10.97
CA VAL A 119 -7.47 -13.77 11.94
C VAL A 119 -7.26 -15.14 11.32
N SER A 120 -6.24 -15.86 11.78
CA SER A 120 -5.94 -17.22 11.34
C SER A 120 -6.81 -18.22 12.08
N ILE A 121 -7.43 -19.14 11.35
CA ILE A 121 -8.20 -20.26 11.88
C ILE A 121 -7.62 -21.56 11.29
N GLY A 122 -6.76 -22.22 12.06
CA GLY A 122 -6.05 -23.40 11.58
C GLY A 122 -5.14 -23.08 10.37
N LYS A 123 -5.46 -23.66 9.19
CA LYS A 123 -4.77 -23.38 7.92
C LYS A 123 -5.48 -22.33 7.06
N SER A 124 -6.58 -21.77 7.54
CA SER A 124 -7.41 -20.79 6.85
C SER A 124 -7.35 -19.43 7.53
N ALA A 125 -7.90 -18.40 6.88
CA ALA A 125 -8.14 -17.09 7.45
C ALA A 125 -9.63 -16.76 7.48
N ALA A 126 -10.07 -16.07 8.54
CA ALA A 126 -11.39 -15.43 8.57
C ALA A 126 -11.18 -13.92 8.46
N CYS A 127 -11.82 -13.31 7.45
CA CYS A 127 -11.83 -11.88 7.25
C CYS A 127 -13.12 -11.27 7.81
N ILE A 128 -12.98 -10.14 8.49
CA ILE A 128 -14.06 -9.41 9.15
C ILE A 128 -14.23 -8.09 8.43
N PHE A 129 -15.35 -7.94 7.72
CA PHE A 129 -15.67 -6.75 6.96
C PHE A 129 -16.82 -5.97 7.60
N GLY A 130 -16.90 -4.69 7.31
CA GLY A 130 -17.97 -3.81 7.78
C GLY A 130 -17.54 -2.34 7.71
N PHE A 131 -18.50 -1.44 7.89
CA PHE A 131 -18.21 0.00 7.91
C PHE A 131 -17.36 0.40 9.13
N SER A 132 -16.75 1.58 9.07
CA SER A 132 -16.03 2.14 10.22
C SER A 132 -16.94 2.22 11.45
N GLY A 133 -16.41 1.88 12.62
CA GLY A 133 -17.19 1.88 13.87
C GLY A 133 -18.06 0.64 14.14
N GLN A 134 -18.18 -0.31 13.20
CA GLN A 134 -19.01 -1.52 13.39
C GLN A 134 -18.34 -2.65 14.21
N GLY A 135 -17.24 -2.37 14.88
CA GLY A 135 -16.63 -3.31 15.82
C GLY A 135 -15.74 -4.38 15.18
N LYS A 136 -15.25 -4.20 13.94
CA LYS A 136 -14.31 -5.14 13.29
C LYS A 136 -13.09 -5.45 14.16
N SER A 137 -12.38 -4.40 14.58
CA SER A 137 -11.19 -4.51 15.43
C SER A 137 -11.53 -5.10 16.80
N THR A 138 -12.68 -4.76 17.36
CA THR A 138 -13.15 -5.31 18.64
C THR A 138 -13.40 -6.82 18.52
N LEU A 139 -14.02 -7.28 17.43
CA LEU A 139 -14.23 -8.70 17.18
C LEU A 139 -12.90 -9.42 16.94
N ALA A 140 -11.99 -8.83 16.17
CA ALA A 140 -10.65 -9.40 15.96
C ALA A 140 -9.90 -9.57 17.29
N LEU A 141 -9.90 -8.54 18.15
CA LEU A 141 -9.32 -8.62 19.51
C LEU A 141 -9.98 -9.71 20.37
N SER A 142 -11.30 -9.83 20.29
CA SER A 142 -12.05 -10.88 21.02
C SER A 142 -11.64 -12.29 20.58
N LEU A 143 -11.37 -12.46 19.28
CA LEU A 143 -10.88 -13.74 18.73
C LEU A 143 -9.43 -14.01 19.14
N LEU A 144 -8.56 -12.98 19.18
CA LEU A 144 -7.22 -13.14 19.74
C LEU A 144 -7.23 -13.63 21.18
N ASN A 145 -8.11 -13.08 22.02
CA ASN A 145 -8.26 -13.51 23.41
C ASN A 145 -8.73 -14.97 23.54
N LYS A 146 -9.34 -15.52 22.48
CA LYS A 146 -9.70 -16.93 22.38
C LYS A 146 -8.61 -17.82 21.75
N GLY A 147 -7.41 -17.27 21.51
CA GLY A 147 -6.25 -18.00 21.01
C GLY A 147 -6.10 -18.04 19.49
N PHE A 148 -6.94 -17.33 18.74
CA PHE A 148 -6.72 -17.15 17.30
C PHE A 148 -5.53 -16.23 17.05
N LYS A 149 -4.79 -16.42 15.93
CA LYS A 149 -3.66 -15.57 15.58
C LYS A 149 -4.11 -14.42 14.73
N PHE A 150 -3.61 -13.22 15.02
CA PHE A 150 -3.82 -12.04 14.21
C PHE A 150 -3.06 -12.13 12.88
N LEU A 151 -3.68 -11.72 11.78
CA LEU A 151 -3.06 -11.66 10.48
C LEU A 151 -2.87 -10.23 10.01
N THR A 152 -3.94 -9.44 10.00
CA THR A 152 -3.89 -8.06 9.54
C THR A 152 -5.07 -7.24 10.07
N GLU A 153 -4.92 -5.93 10.05
CA GLU A 153 -5.95 -4.92 10.27
C GLU A 153 -5.83 -3.83 9.21
N ASP A 154 -6.95 -3.19 8.89
CA ASP A 154 -7.14 -2.14 7.91
C ASP A 154 -7.05 -2.59 6.44
N LEU A 155 -6.04 -3.32 6.03
CA LEU A 155 -5.91 -3.79 4.65
C LEU A 155 -5.76 -5.32 4.61
N CYS A 156 -6.71 -5.98 3.97
CA CYS A 156 -6.76 -7.42 3.74
C CYS A 156 -6.61 -7.74 2.25
#